data_2a8bd994759d69c6bddf1b7e3d5c5dc5
#
_entry.id   2a8bd994759d69c6bddf1b7e3d5c5dc5
#
_cell.length_a   1.000
_cell.length_b   1.000
_cell.length_c   1.000
_cell.angle_alpha   90.00
_cell.angle_beta   90.00
_cell.angle_gamma   90.00
#
_symmetry.space_group_name_H-M   'P 1'
#
loop_
_entity.id
_entity.type
_entity.pdbx_description
1 polymer ?
#
loop_
_entity_poly.entity_id
_entity_poly.type
_entity_poly.pdbx_seq_one_letter_code
_entity_poly.pdbx_strand_id
1 'polypeptide(L)'
;MINITSSLKIIHITASYKPAYIYGGPIQSVGKLCEVLSGDKGIAVLKEEILHCTQDDKPGNQDDKTSDLDDKCLEVEVITTTANGAKELDVKTGIPVLVDGVQVTYFKRWTKDHSHFSLALLWGLRNTLRQDQGDKLSIQGEKLNTANQTPKGPPRLAGIHPNEGNVMHIHAWWNLVSVLSCLIAKCYKVPVVLSPRGMLTSYTLGNRNSLSKKLIHTLLGKNLLKYCHIHATSEQEKADILKIVTPKSIRVIPNMVSLPSQVAGSKYQERDCFKLIFLSRIEEKKGLELLFNALATVDIPWKLTIAGSGEAQYLRDLKLLASNLKLSNSIDWIGQVSNEDKYTLIAAHHLLVLTSYNENFANVVVESLSVGTPVLISEQVGLSDYVKDKDLGWITSLETEEIKKNIIFAYQSLEKRQQIGNNAPLIIRQDFNDDVLARQYLEFYKTI
;
A
#
# COMPACT_ATOMS: atom_id res chain seq x y z
N MET A 1 20.89 13.61 8.71
CA MET A 1 21.08 13.79 7.27
C MET A 1 22.05 12.71 6.81
N ILE A 2 21.61 11.81 5.94
CA ILE A 2 22.48 10.78 5.34
C ILE A 2 23.43 11.48 4.39
N ASN A 3 24.71 11.19 4.52
CA ASN A 3 25.75 11.77 3.64
C ASN A 3 25.56 11.22 2.23
N ILE A 4 25.29 12.05 1.25
CA ILE A 4 24.71 11.76 -0.09
C ILE A 4 25.72 11.00 -1.03
N THR A 5 26.80 10.49 -0.52
CA THR A 5 27.78 9.69 -1.28
C THR A 5 27.55 8.17 -1.17
N SER A 6 26.56 7.71 -0.39
CA SER A 6 26.27 6.28 -0.20
C SER A 6 25.01 5.87 -0.93
N SER A 7 25.02 4.72 -1.60
CA SER A 7 23.86 4.09 -2.22
C SER A 7 22.76 3.82 -1.16
N LEU A 8 21.49 4.11 -1.50
CA LEU A 8 20.33 3.80 -0.67
C LEU A 8 19.81 2.40 -1.01
N LYS A 9 19.83 1.48 -0.03
CA LYS A 9 19.23 0.16 -0.17
C LYS A 9 17.93 0.07 0.64
N ILE A 10 16.83 -0.29 -0.03
CA ILE A 10 15.50 -0.45 0.57
C ILE A 10 15.12 -1.93 0.53
N ILE A 11 14.97 -2.54 1.70
CA ILE A 11 14.56 -3.94 1.85
C ILE A 11 13.09 -3.97 2.25
N HIS A 12 12.20 -4.34 1.31
CA HIS A 12 10.79 -4.52 1.58
C HIS A 12 10.52 -5.91 2.15
N ILE A 13 9.88 -5.96 3.33
CA ILE A 13 9.45 -7.20 3.97
C ILE A 13 7.94 -7.28 3.92
N THR A 14 7.41 -8.35 3.32
CA THR A 14 5.98 -8.61 3.27
C THR A 14 5.68 -10.11 3.43
N ALA A 15 4.55 -10.46 4.04
CA ALA A 15 4.15 -11.85 4.21
C ALA A 15 3.79 -12.53 2.88
N SER A 16 3.34 -11.76 1.89
CA SER A 16 3.02 -12.25 0.54
C SER A 16 3.32 -11.17 -0.49
N TYR A 17 3.70 -11.59 -1.70
CA TYR A 17 4.02 -10.71 -2.82
C TYR A 17 3.46 -11.28 -4.12
N LYS A 18 3.66 -10.60 -5.24
CA LYS A 18 3.27 -11.10 -6.56
C LYS A 18 3.83 -12.51 -6.82
N PRO A 19 3.09 -13.40 -7.48
CA PRO A 19 1.76 -13.24 -8.05
C PRO A 19 0.60 -13.64 -7.10
N ALA A 20 0.73 -13.52 -5.79
CA ALA A 20 -0.30 -13.89 -4.81
C ALA A 20 -1.49 -12.89 -4.78
N TYR A 21 -2.11 -12.63 -5.93
CA TYR A 21 -3.18 -11.63 -6.10
C TYR A 21 -4.47 -11.91 -5.29
N ILE A 22 -4.61 -13.10 -4.72
CA ILE A 22 -5.73 -13.46 -3.82
C ILE A 22 -5.82 -12.51 -2.61
N TYR A 23 -4.72 -11.88 -2.22
CA TYR A 23 -4.70 -10.91 -1.12
C TYR A 23 -5.12 -9.49 -1.53
N GLY A 24 -5.39 -9.26 -2.82
CA GLY A 24 -5.98 -8.03 -3.34
C GLY A 24 -5.08 -6.79 -3.30
N GLY A 25 -5.66 -5.65 -2.92
CA GLY A 25 -5.03 -4.32 -3.00
C GLY A 25 -3.63 -4.18 -2.40
N PRO A 26 -3.31 -4.75 -1.23
CA PRO A 26 -1.96 -4.66 -0.66
C PRO A 26 -0.87 -5.22 -1.57
N ILE A 27 -1.10 -6.34 -2.26
CA ILE A 27 -0.12 -6.92 -3.20
C ILE A 27 0.12 -5.99 -4.38
N GLN A 28 -0.94 -5.38 -4.91
CA GLN A 28 -0.85 -4.47 -6.04
C GLN A 28 -0.10 -3.19 -5.66
N SER A 29 -0.44 -2.56 -4.53
CA SER A 29 0.18 -1.30 -4.11
C SER A 29 1.63 -1.46 -3.66
N VAL A 30 1.99 -2.57 -2.98
CA VAL A 30 3.40 -2.87 -2.64
C VAL A 30 4.18 -3.22 -3.90
N GLY A 31 3.61 -4.04 -4.80
CA GLY A 31 4.24 -4.36 -6.08
C GLY A 31 4.53 -3.10 -6.89
N LYS A 32 3.54 -2.24 -7.06
CA LYS A 32 3.69 -0.98 -7.79
C LYS A 32 4.74 -0.05 -7.16
N LEU A 33 4.77 0.07 -5.82
CA LEU A 33 5.79 0.84 -5.11
C LEU A 33 7.20 0.31 -5.42
N CYS A 34 7.40 -1.00 -5.31
CA CYS A 34 8.71 -1.60 -5.56
C CYS A 34 9.13 -1.44 -7.04
N GLU A 35 8.21 -1.62 -8.00
CA GLU A 35 8.47 -1.42 -9.43
C GLU A 35 8.89 0.01 -9.77
N VAL A 36 8.16 0.99 -9.24
CA VAL A 36 8.48 2.40 -9.49
C VAL A 36 9.83 2.78 -8.89
N LEU A 37 10.14 2.30 -7.69
CA LEU A 37 11.42 2.59 -7.05
C LEU A 37 12.60 1.83 -7.69
N SER A 38 12.38 0.59 -8.19
CA SER A 38 13.42 -0.21 -8.87
C SER A 38 13.69 0.23 -10.31
N GLY A 39 12.76 0.95 -10.93
CA GLY A 39 12.86 1.38 -12.32
C GLY A 39 13.59 2.72 -12.49
N ASP A 40 13.78 3.12 -13.75
CA ASP A 40 14.46 4.37 -14.15
C ASP A 40 13.85 5.60 -13.48
N LYS A 41 12.56 5.59 -13.20
CA LYS A 41 11.86 6.68 -12.51
C LYS A 41 12.37 6.91 -11.08
N GLY A 42 12.52 5.84 -10.28
CA GLY A 42 13.04 5.93 -8.92
C GLY A 42 14.47 6.47 -8.90
N ILE A 43 15.30 5.99 -9.82
CA ILE A 43 16.68 6.44 -9.99
C ILE A 43 16.74 7.91 -10.43
N ALA A 44 15.91 8.31 -11.40
CA ALA A 44 15.84 9.70 -11.88
C ALA A 44 15.40 10.67 -10.77
N VAL A 45 14.35 10.33 -10.02
CA VAL A 45 13.88 11.14 -8.87
C VAL A 45 14.98 11.27 -7.81
N LEU A 46 15.70 10.19 -7.51
CA LEU A 46 16.81 10.24 -6.54
C LEU A 46 17.96 11.13 -7.03
N LYS A 47 18.33 11.05 -8.33
CA LYS A 47 19.36 11.89 -8.93
C LYS A 47 18.99 13.38 -8.90
N GLU A 48 17.73 13.74 -9.25
CA GLU A 48 17.22 15.11 -9.17
C GLU A 48 17.30 15.68 -7.74
N GLU A 49 16.91 14.91 -6.73
CA GLU A 49 16.97 15.34 -5.34
C GLU A 49 18.39 15.54 -4.83
N ILE A 50 19.34 14.70 -5.27
CA ILE A 50 20.77 14.86 -4.95
C ILE A 50 21.29 16.17 -5.54
N LEU A 51 20.92 16.50 -6.77
CA LEU A 51 21.31 17.75 -7.44
C LEU A 51 20.77 18.99 -6.72
N HIS A 52 19.50 18.97 -6.27
CA HIS A 52 18.92 20.08 -5.53
C HIS A 52 19.63 20.34 -4.19
N CYS A 53 20.00 19.29 -3.46
CA CYS A 53 20.72 19.43 -2.19
C CYS A 53 22.16 19.94 -2.35
N THR A 54 22.78 19.79 -3.52
CA THR A 54 24.15 20.28 -3.78
C THR A 54 24.21 21.71 -4.32
N GLN A 55 23.08 22.27 -4.77
CA GLN A 55 23.00 23.65 -5.28
C GLN A 55 23.01 24.72 -4.16
N ASP A 56 22.63 24.36 -2.93
CA ASP A 56 22.64 25.30 -1.79
C ASP A 56 24.07 25.55 -1.22
N ASP A 57 25.09 24.74 -1.65
CA ASP A 57 26.46 24.82 -1.14
C ASP A 57 27.50 25.22 -2.23
N LYS A 58 27.45 26.47 -2.74
CA LYS A 58 28.41 27.15 -3.63
C LYS A 58 28.27 26.96 -5.15
N PRO A 59 28.35 28.09 -5.92
CA PRO A 59 28.40 28.05 -7.38
C PRO A 59 29.81 27.63 -7.87
N GLY A 60 29.96 26.46 -8.38
CA GLY A 60 31.21 25.97 -9.00
C GLY A 60 30.95 24.79 -9.90
N ASN A 61 31.27 24.90 -11.20
CA ASN A 61 31.30 23.92 -12.30
C ASN A 61 30.28 22.79 -12.22
N GLN A 62 29.17 22.97 -12.93
CA GLN A 62 28.02 22.06 -12.96
C GLN A 62 28.19 20.81 -13.86
N ASP A 63 29.15 20.78 -14.77
CA ASP A 63 29.19 19.76 -15.84
C ASP A 63 29.92 18.47 -15.46
N ASP A 64 30.67 18.43 -14.37
CA ASP A 64 31.54 17.29 -14.04
C ASP A 64 30.99 16.36 -12.94
N LYS A 65 29.93 16.74 -12.22
CA LYS A 65 29.39 15.94 -11.07
C LYS A 65 28.26 14.99 -11.41
N THR A 66 27.64 15.12 -12.59
CA THR A 66 26.53 14.30 -13.01
C THR A 66 26.93 12.97 -13.66
N SER A 67 28.15 12.90 -14.20
CA SER A 67 28.70 11.71 -14.88
C SER A 67 29.10 10.59 -13.91
N ASP A 68 29.38 10.90 -12.64
CA ASP A 68 29.90 9.94 -11.65
C ASP A 68 28.83 9.32 -10.73
N LEU A 69 27.55 9.68 -10.88
CA LEU A 69 26.46 9.00 -10.14
C LEU A 69 26.15 7.67 -10.83
N ASP A 70 26.82 6.62 -10.34
CA ASP A 70 26.61 5.24 -10.76
C ASP A 70 25.11 4.89 -10.76
N ASP A 71 24.64 4.11 -11.74
CA ASP A 71 23.25 3.64 -11.84
C ASP A 71 22.80 2.77 -10.63
N LYS A 72 23.72 2.48 -9.72
CA LYS A 72 23.51 1.74 -8.47
C LYS A 72 23.21 2.59 -7.23
N CYS A 73 22.83 3.86 -7.40
CA CYS A 73 22.54 4.74 -6.26
C CYS A 73 21.27 4.31 -5.45
N LEU A 74 20.38 3.52 -6.05
CA LEU A 74 19.17 2.99 -5.40
C LEU A 74 19.03 1.49 -5.65
N GLU A 75 19.01 0.70 -4.59
CA GLU A 75 18.77 -0.74 -4.63
C GLU A 75 17.46 -1.07 -3.90
N VAL A 76 16.55 -1.78 -4.57
CA VAL A 76 15.25 -2.21 -3.99
C VAL A 76 15.16 -3.73 -4.04
N GLU A 77 14.95 -4.34 -2.88
CA GLU A 77 14.84 -5.78 -2.70
C GLU A 77 13.55 -6.12 -1.95
N VAL A 78 12.88 -7.21 -2.35
CA VAL A 78 11.70 -7.75 -1.65
C VAL A 78 12.02 -9.11 -1.06
N ILE A 79 11.79 -9.26 0.22
CA ILE A 79 11.90 -10.53 0.94
C ILE A 79 10.49 -10.94 1.39
N THR A 80 10.02 -12.11 0.94
CA THR A 80 8.63 -12.54 1.13
C THR A 80 8.51 -14.05 1.32
N THR A 81 7.28 -14.51 1.60
CA THR A 81 6.98 -15.95 1.68
C THR A 81 6.24 -16.43 0.43
N THR A 82 6.13 -17.75 0.28
CA THR A 82 5.35 -18.40 -0.79
C THR A 82 3.84 -18.40 -0.53
N ALA A 83 3.34 -17.58 0.39
CA ALA A 83 1.94 -17.55 0.78
C ALA A 83 1.01 -17.16 -0.37
N ASN A 84 -0.01 -18.02 -0.65
CA ASN A 84 -1.06 -17.80 -1.65
C ASN A 84 -2.40 -18.38 -1.17
N GLY A 85 -2.99 -17.77 -0.14
CA GLY A 85 -4.17 -18.29 0.55
C GLY A 85 -3.88 -19.62 1.24
N ALA A 86 -4.69 -20.62 0.99
CA ALA A 86 -4.48 -21.98 1.48
C ALA A 86 -3.37 -22.76 0.74
N LYS A 87 -2.95 -22.24 -0.43
CA LYS A 87 -1.91 -22.84 -1.28
C LYS A 87 -0.59 -22.11 -1.10
N GLU A 88 0.48 -22.68 -1.67
CA GLU A 88 1.78 -22.03 -1.83
C GLU A 88 1.94 -21.59 -3.29
N LEU A 89 2.74 -20.54 -3.51
CA LEU A 89 3.22 -20.18 -4.84
C LEU A 89 4.21 -21.24 -5.34
N ASP A 90 4.11 -21.60 -6.60
CA ASP A 90 5.10 -22.43 -7.29
C ASP A 90 6.21 -21.54 -7.84
N VAL A 91 7.17 -21.22 -6.99
CA VAL A 91 8.30 -20.30 -7.30
C VAL A 91 9.59 -20.84 -6.68
N LYS A 92 10.73 -20.45 -7.26
CA LYS A 92 12.04 -20.77 -6.67
C LYS A 92 12.18 -20.08 -5.32
N THR A 93 12.70 -20.80 -4.31
CA THR A 93 12.84 -20.30 -2.94
C THR A 93 14.30 -20.19 -2.51
N GLY A 94 14.62 -19.20 -1.67
CA GLY A 94 15.94 -18.98 -1.11
C GLY A 94 16.96 -18.36 -2.07
N ILE A 95 16.57 -18.06 -3.29
CA ILE A 95 17.42 -17.37 -4.29
C ILE A 95 16.65 -16.17 -4.85
N PRO A 96 17.33 -15.05 -5.17
CA PRO A 96 16.70 -13.90 -5.80
C PRO A 96 16.19 -14.25 -7.20
N VAL A 97 15.00 -13.77 -7.53
CA VAL A 97 14.40 -13.84 -8.87
C VAL A 97 13.88 -12.46 -9.26
N LEU A 98 13.89 -12.15 -10.54
CA LEU A 98 13.36 -10.87 -11.04
C LEU A 98 11.86 -11.03 -11.32
N VAL A 99 11.03 -10.17 -10.69
CA VAL A 99 9.58 -10.12 -10.87
C VAL A 99 9.20 -8.68 -11.21
N ASP A 100 8.73 -8.44 -12.42
CA ASP A 100 8.38 -7.11 -12.93
C ASP A 100 9.47 -6.05 -12.66
N GLY A 101 10.75 -6.40 -12.90
CA GLY A 101 11.90 -5.52 -12.71
C GLY A 101 12.39 -5.40 -11.25
N VAL A 102 11.75 -6.07 -10.30
CA VAL A 102 12.10 -6.04 -8.87
C VAL A 102 12.80 -7.33 -8.47
N GLN A 103 13.87 -7.22 -7.69
CA GLN A 103 14.57 -8.38 -7.12
C GLN A 103 13.76 -8.92 -5.93
N VAL A 104 13.29 -10.18 -6.02
CA VAL A 104 12.41 -10.80 -5.02
C VAL A 104 13.00 -12.12 -4.55
N THR A 105 13.10 -12.32 -3.23
CA THR A 105 13.49 -13.60 -2.62
C THR A 105 12.30 -14.20 -1.88
N TYR A 106 11.85 -15.38 -2.33
CA TYR A 106 10.76 -16.11 -1.72
C TYR A 106 11.27 -17.16 -0.73
N PHE A 107 10.53 -17.34 0.38
CA PHE A 107 10.83 -18.36 1.39
C PHE A 107 9.59 -19.18 1.72
N LYS A 108 9.74 -20.49 1.89
CA LYS A 108 8.65 -21.36 2.32
C LYS A 108 8.19 -20.97 3.73
N ARG A 109 6.87 -20.85 3.93
CA ARG A 109 6.28 -20.67 5.27
C ARG A 109 6.10 -22.02 5.97
N TRP A 110 6.20 -22.00 7.29
CA TRP A 110 5.94 -23.17 8.12
C TRP A 110 4.47 -23.30 8.48
N THR A 111 3.80 -22.16 8.69
CA THR A 111 2.39 -22.11 9.07
C THR A 111 1.56 -21.67 7.87
N LYS A 112 0.39 -22.33 7.68
CA LYS A 112 -0.56 -22.00 6.61
C LYS A 112 -1.67 -21.04 7.08
N ASP A 113 -1.57 -20.55 8.30
CA ASP A 113 -2.47 -19.58 8.90
C ASP A 113 -2.04 -18.14 8.62
N HIS A 114 -2.73 -17.19 9.23
CA HIS A 114 -2.42 -15.75 9.10
C HIS A 114 -1.10 -15.31 9.74
N SER A 115 -0.39 -16.19 10.45
CA SER A 115 0.93 -15.87 11.03
C SER A 115 2.03 -15.81 9.98
N HIS A 116 1.87 -16.53 8.86
CA HIS A 116 2.84 -16.64 7.77
C HIS A 116 4.28 -16.92 8.22
N PHE A 117 4.45 -17.65 9.34
CA PHE A 117 5.77 -17.84 9.92
C PHE A 117 6.73 -18.57 8.99
N SER A 118 7.94 -18.05 8.84
CA SER A 118 9.02 -18.61 8.03
C SER A 118 10.37 -18.39 8.71
N LEU A 119 10.93 -19.45 9.27
CA LEU A 119 12.27 -19.42 9.88
C LEU A 119 13.34 -19.17 8.82
N ALA A 120 13.16 -19.73 7.62
CA ALA A 120 14.10 -19.54 6.50
C ALA A 120 14.18 -18.08 6.07
N LEU A 121 13.04 -17.36 6.05
CA LEU A 121 13.01 -15.91 5.77
C LEU A 121 13.79 -15.14 6.83
N LEU A 122 13.55 -15.41 8.10
CA LEU A 122 14.22 -14.70 9.20
C LEU A 122 15.72 -14.97 9.21
N TRP A 123 16.14 -16.19 8.88
CA TRP A 123 17.54 -16.53 8.75
C TRP A 123 18.19 -15.88 7.51
N GLY A 124 17.50 -15.90 6.36
CA GLY A 124 17.91 -15.20 5.14
C GLY A 124 18.11 -13.71 5.41
N LEU A 125 17.10 -13.04 5.99
CA LEU A 125 17.16 -11.64 6.36
C LEU A 125 18.36 -11.33 7.28
N ARG A 126 18.59 -12.16 8.30
CA ARG A 126 19.74 -12.00 9.18
C ARG A 126 21.07 -12.09 8.41
N ASN A 127 21.18 -13.01 7.45
CA ASN A 127 22.40 -13.17 6.67
C ASN A 127 22.62 -11.97 5.74
N THR A 128 21.57 -11.47 5.07
CA THR A 128 21.65 -10.25 4.25
C THR A 128 22.18 -9.08 5.09
N LEU A 129 21.62 -8.82 6.26
CA LEU A 129 22.06 -7.72 7.12
C LEU A 129 23.49 -7.91 7.67
N ARG A 130 23.96 -9.16 7.84
CA ARG A 130 25.36 -9.43 8.24
C ARG A 130 26.35 -9.20 7.13
N GLN A 131 26.00 -9.58 5.89
CA GLN A 131 26.85 -9.34 4.72
C GLN A 131 27.03 -7.85 4.47
N ASP A 132 25.92 -7.09 4.47
CA ASP A 132 25.97 -5.63 4.32
C ASP A 132 26.86 -4.94 5.37
N GLN A 133 26.94 -5.48 6.60
CA GLN A 133 27.86 -4.99 7.63
C GLN A 133 29.30 -5.41 7.38
N GLY A 134 29.53 -6.61 6.88
CA GLY A 134 30.86 -7.16 6.56
C GLY A 134 31.53 -6.44 5.39
N ASP A 135 30.80 -6.17 4.33
CA ASP A 135 31.29 -5.49 3.14
C ASP A 135 31.67 -4.03 3.44
N LYS A 136 30.88 -3.34 4.29
CA LYS A 136 31.23 -1.98 4.72
C LYS A 136 32.50 -1.92 5.56
N LEU A 137 32.77 -2.93 6.39
CA LEU A 137 34.01 -3.02 7.17
C LEU A 137 35.22 -3.27 6.27
N SER A 138 35.10 -4.05 5.19
CA SER A 138 36.19 -4.31 4.24
C SER A 138 36.55 -3.06 3.43
N ILE A 139 35.56 -2.32 2.93
CA ILE A 139 35.75 -1.07 2.19
C ILE A 139 36.41 0.01 3.06
N GLN A 140 36.10 0.06 4.35
CA GLN A 140 36.75 0.99 5.28
C GLN A 140 38.20 0.58 5.59
N GLY A 141 38.48 -0.72 5.67
CA GLY A 141 39.83 -1.24 5.82
C GLY A 141 40.74 -0.87 4.66
N GLU A 142 40.27 -0.92 3.42
CA GLU A 142 40.98 -0.51 2.21
C GLU A 142 41.23 1.00 2.16
N LYS A 143 40.25 1.84 2.51
CA LYS A 143 40.45 3.30 2.57
C LYS A 143 41.42 3.75 3.65
N LEU A 144 41.55 3.01 4.76
CA LEU A 144 42.54 3.27 5.81
C LEU A 144 43.96 2.87 5.40
N ASN A 145 44.13 1.89 4.52
CA ASN A 145 45.43 1.45 4.05
C ASN A 145 46.05 2.34 2.95
N THR A 146 45.24 3.21 2.30
CA THR A 146 45.73 4.16 1.28
C THR A 146 46.13 5.53 1.85
N ALA A 147 45.85 5.82 3.10
CA ALA A 147 46.24 7.05 3.79
C ALA A 147 47.44 6.81 4.73
N ASN A 148 48.65 6.69 4.16
CA ASN A 148 49.90 6.67 4.90
C ASN A 148 50.20 8.05 5.50
N GLN A 149 49.55 8.39 6.62
CA GLN A 149 49.99 9.43 7.56
C GLN A 149 49.72 8.98 8.98
N THR A 150 50.78 8.80 9.77
CA THR A 150 50.74 8.43 11.18
C THR A 150 50.05 9.48 12.04
N PRO A 151 48.89 9.19 12.66
CA PRO A 151 48.32 10.06 13.67
C PRO A 151 48.96 9.77 15.02
N LYS A 152 49.48 10.80 15.67
CA LYS A 152 49.89 10.76 17.10
C LYS A 152 48.60 10.83 17.97
N GLY A 153 48.21 9.71 18.54
CA GLY A 153 47.13 9.59 19.52
C GLY A 153 46.21 8.40 19.26
N PRO A 154 45.61 7.78 20.29
CA PRO A 154 44.68 6.69 20.09
C PRO A 154 43.48 7.22 19.26
N PRO A 155 43.05 6.52 18.19
CA PRO A 155 41.92 6.96 17.40
C PRO A 155 40.67 6.96 18.29
N ARG A 156 40.10 8.13 18.54
CA ARG A 156 38.69 8.21 18.95
C ARG A 156 37.90 7.69 17.79
N LEU A 157 37.27 6.53 17.95
CA LEU A 157 36.21 6.04 17.06
C LEU A 157 35.09 7.09 17.05
N ALA A 158 35.19 8.07 16.14
CA ALA A 158 34.09 8.94 15.80
C ALA A 158 32.96 8.01 15.33
N GLY A 159 31.78 8.15 15.95
CA GLY A 159 30.66 7.23 15.78
C GLY A 159 30.29 7.00 14.32
N ILE A 160 30.82 5.92 13.77
CA ILE A 160 30.38 5.41 12.47
C ILE A 160 29.08 4.68 12.75
N HIS A 161 27.96 5.22 12.24
CA HIS A 161 26.70 4.51 12.26
C HIS A 161 26.82 3.32 11.29
N PRO A 162 26.76 2.06 11.75
CA PRO A 162 27.05 0.89 10.94
C PRO A 162 26.04 0.58 9.82
N ASN A 163 25.03 1.43 9.61
CA ASN A 163 23.92 1.21 8.68
C ASN A 163 23.57 2.43 7.81
N GLU A 164 24.52 3.31 7.50
CA GLU A 164 24.28 4.39 6.55
C GLU A 164 23.88 3.81 5.19
N GLY A 165 22.65 4.14 4.74
CA GLY A 165 22.10 3.77 3.45
C GLY A 165 21.14 2.58 3.40
N ASN A 166 20.90 1.83 4.49
CA ASN A 166 19.94 0.71 4.47
C ASN A 166 18.68 1.07 5.24
N VAL A 167 17.51 0.88 4.62
CA VAL A 167 16.18 1.05 5.22
C VAL A 167 15.38 -0.23 5.07
N MET A 168 14.74 -0.69 6.12
CA MET A 168 13.82 -1.82 6.05
C MET A 168 12.38 -1.31 6.06
N HIS A 169 11.62 -1.59 4.99
CA HIS A 169 10.21 -1.25 4.89
C HIS A 169 9.33 -2.49 5.10
N ILE A 170 8.69 -2.59 6.25
CA ILE A 170 7.86 -3.73 6.64
C ILE A 170 6.39 -3.41 6.35
N HIS A 171 5.71 -4.33 5.64
CA HIS A 171 4.29 -4.20 5.29
C HIS A 171 3.43 -5.14 6.11
N ALA A 172 2.33 -4.60 6.66
CA ALA A 172 1.44 -5.22 7.62
C ALA A 172 2.07 -5.40 9.02
N TRP A 173 1.24 -5.74 10.05
CA TRP A 173 1.76 -5.83 11.41
C TRP A 173 1.47 -7.18 12.09
N TRP A 174 0.24 -7.64 12.08
CA TRP A 174 -0.18 -8.80 12.90
C TRP A 174 0.23 -10.17 12.37
N ASN A 175 1.34 -10.29 11.67
CA ASN A 175 1.93 -11.57 11.29
C ASN A 175 3.34 -11.70 11.88
N LEU A 176 3.77 -12.95 12.10
CA LEU A 176 5.07 -13.20 12.75
C LEU A 176 6.25 -12.79 11.88
N VAL A 177 6.12 -12.82 10.55
CA VAL A 177 7.17 -12.34 9.63
C VAL A 177 7.45 -10.87 9.92
N SER A 178 6.42 -10.01 9.95
CA SER A 178 6.59 -8.58 10.17
C SER A 178 7.15 -8.26 11.57
N VAL A 179 6.59 -8.85 12.62
CA VAL A 179 7.01 -8.59 14.01
C VAL A 179 8.46 -9.02 14.24
N LEU A 180 8.81 -10.24 13.79
CA LEU A 180 10.15 -10.79 14.01
C LEU A 180 11.20 -10.12 13.11
N SER A 181 10.84 -9.74 11.88
CA SER A 181 11.72 -8.93 11.02
C SER A 181 12.01 -7.56 11.62
N CYS A 182 11.00 -6.92 12.22
CA CYS A 182 11.20 -5.67 12.97
C CYS A 182 12.13 -5.86 14.18
N LEU A 183 12.02 -6.97 14.90
CA LEU A 183 12.92 -7.29 16.00
C LEU A 183 14.37 -7.49 15.52
N ILE A 184 14.57 -8.24 14.42
CA ILE A 184 15.89 -8.44 13.80
C ILE A 184 16.46 -7.08 13.38
N ALA A 185 15.70 -6.26 12.65
CA ALA A 185 16.15 -4.93 12.24
C ALA A 185 16.59 -4.08 13.42
N LYS A 186 15.83 -4.08 14.53
CA LYS A 186 16.19 -3.39 15.75
C LYS A 186 17.50 -3.91 16.36
N CYS A 187 17.73 -5.24 16.38
CA CYS A 187 18.98 -5.83 16.86
C CYS A 187 20.19 -5.42 16.01
N TYR A 188 19.99 -5.28 14.70
CA TYR A 188 21.04 -4.83 13.76
C TYR A 188 21.09 -3.30 13.59
N LYS A 189 20.27 -2.55 14.34
CA LYS A 189 20.15 -1.07 14.28
C LYS A 189 19.81 -0.53 12.90
N VAL A 190 19.09 -1.31 12.08
CA VAL A 190 18.59 -0.87 10.77
C VAL A 190 17.32 -0.05 10.98
N PRO A 191 17.21 1.17 10.43
CA PRO A 191 15.98 1.95 10.46
C PRO A 191 14.79 1.17 9.87
N VAL A 192 13.63 1.25 10.51
CA VAL A 192 12.42 0.55 10.08
C VAL A 192 11.33 1.54 9.73
N VAL A 193 10.85 1.49 8.49
CA VAL A 193 9.55 2.02 8.11
C VAL A 193 8.52 0.90 8.23
N LEU A 194 7.42 1.15 8.91
CA LEU A 194 6.32 0.21 9.05
C LEU A 194 5.06 0.77 8.39
N SER A 195 4.50 0.05 7.44
CA SER A 195 3.17 0.31 6.86
C SER A 195 2.15 -0.66 7.45
N PRO A 196 1.34 -0.26 8.45
CA PRO A 196 0.40 -1.16 9.10
C PRO A 196 -0.76 -1.59 8.21
N ARG A 197 -1.12 -0.77 7.22
CA ARG A 197 -2.17 -1.03 6.23
C ARG A 197 -3.51 -1.38 6.87
N GLY A 198 -3.98 -0.51 7.80
CA GLY A 198 -5.24 -0.66 8.53
C GLY A 198 -5.22 -1.72 9.64
N MET A 199 -4.06 -2.29 9.96
CA MET A 199 -3.98 -3.30 11.02
C MET A 199 -3.83 -2.71 12.42
N LEU A 200 -3.53 -1.43 12.55
CA LEU A 200 -3.46 -0.69 13.81
C LEU A 200 -4.66 0.24 13.97
N THR A 201 -5.87 -0.32 13.94
CA THR A 201 -7.13 0.40 14.18
C THR A 201 -7.85 -0.21 15.37
N SER A 202 -8.73 0.57 16.01
CA SER A 202 -9.59 0.09 17.10
C SER A 202 -10.47 -1.09 16.65
N TYR A 203 -10.96 -1.04 15.40
CA TYR A 203 -11.71 -2.13 14.78
C TYR A 203 -10.92 -3.44 14.73
N THR A 204 -9.65 -3.38 14.30
CA THR A 204 -8.81 -4.58 14.16
C THR A 204 -8.37 -5.14 15.52
N LEU A 205 -8.18 -4.30 16.53
CA LEU A 205 -7.83 -4.71 17.89
C LEU A 205 -9.01 -5.33 18.64
N GLY A 206 -10.24 -4.91 18.33
CA GLY A 206 -11.49 -5.42 18.96
C GLY A 206 -11.99 -6.74 18.38
N ASN A 207 -11.54 -7.14 17.19
CA ASN A 207 -12.09 -8.25 16.44
C ASN A 207 -11.22 -9.51 16.51
N ARG A 208 -11.84 -10.71 16.48
CA ARG A 208 -11.29 -12.10 16.46
C ARG A 208 -9.84 -12.29 16.98
N ASN A 209 -9.65 -13.16 17.99
CA ASN A 209 -8.35 -13.52 18.62
C ASN A 209 -7.66 -12.39 19.40
N SER A 210 -8.43 -11.58 20.12
CA SER A 210 -7.93 -10.41 20.83
C SER A 210 -6.90 -10.72 21.92
N LEU A 211 -6.92 -11.89 22.56
CA LEU A 211 -6.02 -12.21 23.66
C LEU A 211 -4.57 -12.44 23.19
N SER A 212 -4.34 -13.24 22.15
CA SER A 212 -2.99 -13.46 21.61
C SER A 212 -2.40 -12.19 21.02
N LYS A 213 -3.20 -11.39 20.28
CA LYS A 213 -2.78 -10.08 19.77
C LYS A 213 -2.46 -9.10 20.89
N LYS A 214 -3.29 -9.04 21.94
CA LYS A 214 -3.04 -8.19 23.12
C LYS A 214 -1.76 -8.59 23.84
N LEU A 215 -1.51 -9.90 24.00
CA LEU A 215 -0.31 -10.40 24.65
C LEU A 215 0.96 -10.04 23.86
N ILE A 216 0.98 -10.33 22.54
CA ILE A 216 2.09 -9.97 21.65
C ILE A 216 2.29 -8.44 21.63
N HIS A 217 1.20 -7.68 21.57
CA HIS A 217 1.27 -6.22 21.58
C HIS A 217 1.86 -5.68 22.89
N THR A 218 1.45 -6.23 24.04
CA THR A 218 1.91 -5.75 25.34
C THR A 218 3.37 -6.12 25.60
N LEU A 219 3.80 -7.32 25.23
CA LEU A 219 5.16 -7.83 25.51
C LEU A 219 6.21 -7.26 24.54
N LEU A 220 5.92 -7.22 23.24
CA LEU A 220 6.89 -6.86 22.20
C LEU A 220 6.42 -5.68 21.35
N GLY A 221 5.12 -5.66 21.00
CA GLY A 221 4.59 -4.79 19.99
C GLY A 221 4.78 -3.30 20.28
N LYS A 222 4.44 -2.84 21.49
CA LYS A 222 4.58 -1.40 21.85
C LYS A 222 6.01 -0.89 21.71
N ASN A 223 7.00 -1.69 22.16
CA ASN A 223 8.40 -1.29 22.12
C ASN A 223 8.98 -1.32 20.69
N LEU A 224 8.49 -2.25 19.85
CA LEU A 224 8.87 -2.30 18.45
C LEU A 224 8.21 -1.17 17.66
N LEU A 225 6.92 -0.91 17.88
CA LEU A 225 6.20 0.18 17.22
C LEU A 225 6.78 1.56 17.54
N LYS A 226 7.25 1.79 18.80
CA LYS A 226 7.96 3.01 19.18
C LYS A 226 9.32 3.15 18.49
N TYR A 227 9.94 2.05 18.09
CA TYR A 227 11.20 2.05 17.34
C TYR A 227 11.00 2.41 15.87
N CYS A 228 9.81 2.13 15.30
CA CYS A 228 9.51 2.32 13.89
C CYS A 228 9.21 3.78 13.53
N HIS A 229 9.57 4.13 12.30
CA HIS A 229 8.97 5.22 11.56
C HIS A 229 7.74 4.67 10.83
N ILE A 230 6.59 5.34 10.90
CA ILE A 230 5.35 4.79 10.35
C ILE A 230 4.97 5.49 9.06
N HIS A 231 4.66 4.69 8.05
CA HIS A 231 3.99 5.11 6.84
C HIS A 231 2.50 4.79 6.96
N ALA A 232 1.66 5.81 7.05
CA ALA A 232 0.22 5.73 6.96
C ALA A 232 -0.25 6.09 5.54
N THR A 233 -1.34 5.48 5.06
CA THR A 233 -1.84 5.70 3.70
C THR A 233 -2.92 6.77 3.63
N SER A 234 -3.45 7.19 4.80
CA SER A 234 -4.46 8.24 4.93
C SER A 234 -4.32 8.96 6.28
N GLU A 235 -4.87 10.17 6.39
CA GLU A 235 -4.90 10.90 7.66
C GLU A 235 -5.74 10.15 8.72
N GLN A 236 -6.80 9.47 8.29
CA GLN A 236 -7.61 8.62 9.17
C GLN A 236 -6.77 7.47 9.76
N GLU A 237 -5.97 6.75 8.94
CA GLU A 237 -5.06 5.71 9.44
C GLU A 237 -4.04 6.28 10.42
N LYS A 238 -3.47 7.45 10.13
CA LYS A 238 -2.55 8.14 11.04
C LYS A 238 -3.21 8.46 12.37
N ALA A 239 -4.43 9.01 12.35
CA ALA A 239 -5.18 9.31 13.56
C ALA A 239 -5.45 8.04 14.41
N ASP A 240 -5.79 6.92 13.77
CA ASP A 240 -6.02 5.65 14.46
C ASP A 240 -4.73 5.07 15.07
N ILE A 241 -3.61 5.15 14.35
CA ILE A 241 -2.31 4.70 14.84
C ILE A 241 -1.88 5.50 16.08
N LEU A 242 -2.05 6.84 16.05
CA LEU A 242 -1.67 7.72 17.15
C LEU A 242 -2.48 7.49 18.44
N LYS A 243 -3.68 6.92 18.34
CA LYS A 243 -4.47 6.46 19.51
C LYS A 243 -3.84 5.24 20.18
N ILE A 244 -3.02 4.45 19.47
CA ILE A 244 -2.47 3.17 19.93
C ILE A 244 -1.01 3.33 20.37
N VAL A 245 -0.21 4.10 19.61
CA VAL A 245 1.23 4.25 19.84
C VAL A 245 1.73 5.60 19.36
N THR A 246 2.75 6.12 20.03
CA THR A 246 3.56 7.25 19.54
C THR A 246 4.84 6.68 18.91
N PRO A 247 4.93 6.61 17.56
CA PRO A 247 6.12 6.11 16.86
C PRO A 247 7.24 7.16 16.86
N LYS A 248 8.41 6.80 16.33
CA LYS A 248 9.52 7.74 16.11
C LYS A 248 9.13 8.91 15.22
N SER A 249 8.48 8.60 14.11
CA SER A 249 7.83 9.57 13.22
C SER A 249 6.66 8.89 12.49
N ILE A 250 5.76 9.68 11.93
CA ILE A 250 4.68 9.19 11.09
C ILE A 250 4.51 10.12 9.89
N ARG A 251 4.46 9.55 8.69
CA ARG A 251 4.21 10.27 7.44
C ARG A 251 3.03 9.64 6.71
N VAL A 252 2.18 10.48 6.15
CA VAL A 252 1.07 10.03 5.31
C VAL A 252 1.50 10.15 3.85
N ILE A 253 1.52 9.01 3.16
CA ILE A 253 1.79 8.92 1.73
C ILE A 253 0.74 7.97 1.13
N PRO A 254 -0.04 8.39 0.13
CA PRO A 254 -1.03 7.52 -0.49
C PRO A 254 -0.42 6.23 -1.07
N ASN A 255 -1.23 5.18 -1.19
CA ASN A 255 -0.82 3.99 -1.92
C ASN A 255 -0.53 4.32 -3.38
N MET A 256 0.53 3.74 -3.93
CA MET A 256 0.70 3.72 -5.38
C MET A 256 -0.34 2.80 -6.01
N VAL A 257 -1.08 3.32 -6.98
CA VAL A 257 -2.13 2.62 -7.72
C VAL A 257 -1.76 2.60 -9.19
N SER A 258 -1.84 1.44 -9.83
CA SER A 258 -1.65 1.36 -11.29
C SER A 258 -2.82 2.04 -11.97
N LEU A 259 -2.58 3.12 -12.70
CA LEU A 259 -3.59 3.85 -13.44
C LEU A 259 -3.64 3.38 -14.90
N PRO A 260 -4.81 3.40 -15.56
CA PRO A 260 -4.90 3.04 -16.97
C PRO A 260 -4.16 4.06 -17.85
N SER A 261 -3.53 3.58 -18.92
CA SER A 261 -2.78 4.43 -19.86
C SER A 261 -3.71 5.36 -20.65
N GLN A 262 -4.92 4.91 -20.94
CA GLN A 262 -5.95 5.69 -21.63
C GLN A 262 -7.14 5.95 -20.72
N VAL A 263 -7.66 7.17 -20.74
CA VAL A 263 -8.93 7.51 -20.10
C VAL A 263 -10.04 7.00 -21.01
N ALA A 264 -10.72 5.94 -20.62
CA ALA A 264 -12.00 5.60 -21.22
C ALA A 264 -12.97 6.72 -20.84
N GLY A 265 -13.17 7.67 -21.73
CA GLY A 265 -14.16 8.74 -21.49
C GLY A 265 -15.50 8.11 -21.16
N SER A 266 -16.07 8.49 -20.03
CA SER A 266 -17.38 8.05 -19.59
C SER A 266 -18.43 8.45 -20.64
N LYS A 267 -18.84 7.48 -21.45
CA LYS A 267 -19.99 7.65 -22.34
C LYS A 267 -21.24 7.43 -21.50
N TYR A 268 -21.66 8.47 -20.75
CA TYR A 268 -22.98 8.47 -20.13
C TYR A 268 -24.05 8.44 -21.22
N GLN A 269 -24.46 7.25 -21.62
CA GLN A 269 -25.71 7.10 -22.34
C GLN A 269 -26.83 7.09 -21.30
N GLU A 270 -27.55 8.20 -21.25
CA GLU A 270 -28.82 8.32 -20.53
C GLU A 270 -29.83 7.39 -21.12
N ARG A 271 -29.95 6.16 -20.71
CA ARG A 271 -31.15 5.35 -21.00
C ARG A 271 -31.32 4.24 -19.95
N ASP A 272 -32.38 4.36 -19.22
CA ASP A 272 -33.23 3.35 -18.62
C ASP A 272 -32.80 2.68 -17.31
N CYS A 273 -31.55 2.73 -16.83
CA CYS A 273 -31.17 2.04 -15.59
C CYS A 273 -29.89 2.62 -14.98
N PHE A 274 -29.91 2.94 -13.67
CA PHE A 274 -28.76 3.42 -12.94
C PHE A 274 -27.81 2.25 -12.60
N LYS A 275 -26.67 2.16 -13.28
CA LYS A 275 -25.72 1.07 -13.14
C LYS A 275 -24.76 1.34 -11.98
N LEU A 276 -24.86 0.54 -10.95
CA LEU A 276 -24.00 0.55 -9.77
C LEU A 276 -22.98 -0.57 -9.87
N ILE A 277 -21.75 -0.33 -9.40
CA ILE A 277 -20.74 -1.37 -9.29
C ILE A 277 -20.16 -1.43 -7.87
N PHE A 278 -20.04 -2.66 -7.36
CA PHE A 278 -19.21 -3.00 -6.20
C PHE A 278 -18.04 -3.84 -6.72
N LEU A 279 -16.80 -3.39 -6.47
CA LEU A 279 -15.59 -4.12 -6.87
C LEU A 279 -14.64 -4.22 -5.69
N SER A 280 -14.62 -5.37 -5.03
CA SER A 280 -13.73 -5.67 -3.90
C SER A 280 -13.76 -7.16 -3.55
N ARG A 281 -12.89 -7.59 -2.62
CA ARG A 281 -13.10 -8.89 -1.96
C ARG A 281 -14.46 -8.87 -1.23
N ILE A 282 -15.19 -9.95 -1.33
CA ILE A 282 -16.51 -10.06 -0.69
C ILE A 282 -16.31 -10.59 0.72
N GLU A 283 -16.31 -9.68 1.69
CA GLU A 283 -16.08 -9.93 3.11
C GLU A 283 -17.08 -9.08 3.94
N GLU A 284 -17.46 -9.54 5.13
CA GLU A 284 -18.40 -8.84 6.04
C GLU A 284 -18.06 -7.35 6.20
N LYS A 285 -16.76 -7.04 6.38
CA LYS A 285 -16.31 -5.66 6.58
C LYS A 285 -16.60 -4.72 5.39
N LYS A 286 -17.02 -5.25 4.24
CA LYS A 286 -17.36 -4.46 3.05
C LYS A 286 -18.81 -3.98 3.02
N GLY A 287 -19.64 -4.47 3.95
CA GLY A 287 -20.98 -3.94 4.20
C GLY A 287 -21.96 -4.12 3.03
N LEU A 288 -21.86 -5.21 2.26
CA LEU A 288 -22.80 -5.50 1.17
C LEU A 288 -24.23 -5.68 1.70
N GLU A 289 -24.41 -6.15 2.92
CA GLU A 289 -25.70 -6.26 3.60
C GLU A 289 -26.37 -4.90 3.76
N LEU A 290 -25.61 -3.87 4.14
CA LEU A 290 -26.11 -2.50 4.25
C LEU A 290 -26.57 -1.98 2.90
N LEU A 291 -25.77 -2.21 1.86
CA LEU A 291 -26.11 -1.82 0.49
C LEU A 291 -27.38 -2.51 0.00
N PHE A 292 -27.54 -3.83 0.24
CA PHE A 292 -28.75 -4.56 -0.17
C PHE A 292 -29.99 -4.07 0.55
N ASN A 293 -29.91 -3.84 1.86
CA ASN A 293 -31.03 -3.30 2.62
C ASN A 293 -31.42 -1.89 2.13
N ALA A 294 -30.46 -1.05 1.78
CA ALA A 294 -30.73 0.26 1.19
C ALA A 294 -31.41 0.12 -0.19
N LEU A 295 -30.84 -0.71 -1.08
CA LEU A 295 -31.35 -0.91 -2.43
C LEU A 295 -32.74 -1.53 -2.47
N ALA A 296 -33.12 -2.33 -1.48
CA ALA A 296 -34.46 -2.92 -1.37
C ALA A 296 -35.58 -1.88 -1.26
N THR A 297 -35.26 -0.66 -0.85
CA THR A 297 -36.22 0.43 -0.64
C THR A 297 -36.02 1.61 -1.60
N VAL A 298 -35.05 1.52 -2.51
CA VAL A 298 -34.77 2.55 -3.53
C VAL A 298 -35.80 2.47 -4.66
N ASP A 299 -36.49 3.58 -4.91
CA ASP A 299 -37.56 3.70 -5.93
C ASP A 299 -37.04 4.44 -7.18
N ILE A 300 -35.97 3.93 -7.78
CA ILE A 300 -35.46 4.31 -9.10
C ILE A 300 -35.03 3.05 -9.85
N PRO A 301 -35.00 3.05 -11.19
CA PRO A 301 -34.50 1.90 -11.94
C PRO A 301 -32.98 1.75 -11.75
N TRP A 302 -32.55 0.64 -11.13
CA TRP A 302 -31.14 0.38 -10.89
C TRP A 302 -30.73 -1.07 -11.18
N LYS A 303 -29.46 -1.27 -11.45
CA LYS A 303 -28.77 -2.57 -11.47
C LYS A 303 -27.45 -2.48 -10.72
N LEU A 304 -27.10 -3.55 -10.00
CA LEU A 304 -25.84 -3.66 -9.26
C LEU A 304 -24.99 -4.80 -9.84
N THR A 305 -23.78 -4.49 -10.26
CA THR A 305 -22.77 -5.48 -10.60
C THR A 305 -21.84 -5.70 -9.40
N ILE A 306 -21.71 -6.95 -8.95
CA ILE A 306 -20.80 -7.36 -7.89
C ILE A 306 -19.63 -8.10 -8.49
N ALA A 307 -18.46 -7.47 -8.46
CA ALA A 307 -17.19 -8.00 -8.94
C ALA A 307 -16.26 -8.32 -7.76
N GLY A 308 -15.85 -9.57 -7.64
CA GLY A 308 -14.94 -10.03 -6.59
C GLY A 308 -15.18 -11.47 -6.18
N SER A 309 -14.34 -11.95 -5.27
CA SER A 309 -14.43 -13.26 -4.67
C SER A 309 -14.47 -13.15 -3.15
N GLY A 310 -15.03 -14.15 -2.49
CA GLY A 310 -15.16 -14.23 -1.04
C GLY A 310 -15.32 -15.65 -0.55
N GLU A 311 -15.49 -15.84 0.76
CA GLU A 311 -15.75 -17.13 1.34
C GLU A 311 -17.08 -17.69 0.83
N ALA A 312 -17.10 -18.97 0.46
CA ALA A 312 -18.25 -19.60 -0.20
C ALA A 312 -19.53 -19.55 0.67
N GLN A 313 -19.38 -19.68 2.01
CA GLN A 313 -20.53 -19.59 2.91
C GLN A 313 -21.11 -18.18 2.91
N TYR A 314 -20.27 -17.15 3.10
CA TYR A 314 -20.72 -15.76 3.12
C TYR A 314 -21.36 -15.32 1.79
N LEU A 315 -20.82 -15.81 0.65
CA LEU A 315 -21.45 -15.60 -0.66
C LEU A 315 -22.85 -16.22 -0.75
N ARG A 316 -23.05 -17.41 -0.20
CA ARG A 316 -24.40 -18.03 -0.14
C ARG A 316 -25.36 -17.22 0.72
N ASP A 317 -24.90 -16.75 1.87
CA ASP A 317 -25.70 -15.96 2.80
C ASP A 317 -26.12 -14.62 2.18
N LEU A 318 -25.20 -13.94 1.46
CA LEU A 318 -25.52 -12.73 0.71
C LEU A 318 -26.51 -12.96 -0.43
N LYS A 319 -26.39 -14.06 -1.18
CA LYS A 319 -27.34 -14.40 -2.24
C LYS A 319 -28.71 -14.72 -1.69
N LEU A 320 -28.78 -15.38 -0.54
CA LEU A 320 -30.04 -15.63 0.17
C LEU A 320 -30.67 -14.32 0.65
N LEU A 321 -29.88 -13.41 1.22
CA LEU A 321 -30.36 -12.08 1.61
C LEU A 321 -30.91 -11.31 0.41
N ALA A 322 -30.20 -11.29 -0.72
CA ALA A 322 -30.66 -10.66 -1.95
C ALA A 322 -32.00 -11.25 -2.45
N SER A 323 -32.16 -12.58 -2.34
CA SER A 323 -33.41 -13.26 -2.70
C SER A 323 -34.57 -12.88 -1.78
N ASN A 324 -34.33 -12.87 -0.45
CA ASN A 324 -35.33 -12.49 0.54
C ASN A 324 -35.80 -11.02 0.36
N LEU A 325 -34.89 -10.15 -0.06
CA LEU A 325 -35.16 -8.75 -0.39
C LEU A 325 -35.72 -8.56 -1.81
N LYS A 326 -35.93 -9.63 -2.58
CA LYS A 326 -36.42 -9.62 -3.97
C LYS A 326 -35.51 -8.86 -4.96
N LEU A 327 -34.20 -8.84 -4.70
CA LEU A 327 -33.20 -8.13 -5.50
C LEU A 327 -32.49 -9.01 -6.55
N SER A 328 -32.75 -10.31 -6.59
CA SER A 328 -32.00 -11.28 -7.40
C SER A 328 -31.93 -10.92 -8.88
N ASN A 329 -32.98 -10.30 -9.45
CA ASN A 329 -33.04 -9.91 -10.86
C ASN A 329 -32.29 -8.57 -11.14
N SER A 330 -31.90 -7.85 -10.11
CA SER A 330 -31.21 -6.54 -10.21
C SER A 330 -29.72 -6.63 -9.83
N ILE A 331 -29.24 -7.82 -9.42
CA ILE A 331 -27.86 -8.01 -8.99
C ILE A 331 -27.16 -9.05 -9.89
N ASP A 332 -26.10 -8.61 -10.55
CA ASP A 332 -25.24 -9.46 -11.37
C ASP A 332 -23.95 -9.82 -10.61
N TRP A 333 -23.73 -11.13 -10.37
CA TRP A 333 -22.53 -11.66 -9.70
C TRP A 333 -21.54 -12.15 -10.75
N ILE A 334 -20.49 -11.39 -11.03
CA ILE A 334 -19.55 -11.70 -12.12
C ILE A 334 -18.25 -12.38 -11.66
N GLY A 335 -18.05 -12.53 -10.34
CA GLY A 335 -16.84 -13.13 -9.82
C GLY A 335 -15.62 -12.21 -9.88
N GLN A 336 -14.44 -12.81 -9.83
CA GLN A 336 -13.18 -12.06 -9.86
C GLN A 336 -12.88 -11.54 -11.26
N VAL A 337 -12.48 -10.27 -11.36
CA VAL A 337 -12.15 -9.59 -12.61
C VAL A 337 -10.63 -9.41 -12.71
N SER A 338 -10.08 -9.53 -13.90
CA SER A 338 -8.66 -9.29 -14.18
C SER A 338 -8.28 -7.81 -14.00
N ASN A 339 -6.99 -7.54 -13.83
CA ASN A 339 -6.52 -6.16 -13.77
C ASN A 339 -6.71 -5.40 -15.11
N GLU A 340 -6.75 -6.12 -16.21
CA GLU A 340 -6.93 -5.55 -17.56
C GLU A 340 -8.38 -5.14 -17.79
N ASP A 341 -9.35 -5.97 -17.38
CA ASP A 341 -10.77 -5.76 -17.60
C ASP A 341 -11.43 -4.80 -16.60
N LYS A 342 -10.85 -4.66 -15.40
CA LYS A 342 -11.48 -3.90 -14.30
C LYS A 342 -11.77 -2.43 -14.66
N TYR A 343 -10.90 -1.77 -15.39
CA TYR A 343 -11.07 -0.36 -15.76
C TYR A 343 -12.20 -0.17 -16.78
N THR A 344 -12.28 -1.06 -17.78
CA THR A 344 -13.38 -1.08 -18.74
C THR A 344 -14.71 -1.36 -18.04
N LEU A 345 -14.70 -2.32 -17.11
CA LEU A 345 -15.87 -2.65 -16.32
C LEU A 345 -16.33 -1.45 -15.49
N ILE A 346 -15.43 -0.81 -14.72
CA ILE A 346 -15.78 0.35 -13.90
C ILE A 346 -16.32 1.48 -14.78
N ALA A 347 -15.66 1.79 -15.89
CA ALA A 347 -16.07 2.85 -16.83
C ALA A 347 -17.46 2.61 -17.48
N ALA A 348 -17.95 1.37 -17.48
CA ALA A 348 -19.28 1.02 -17.98
C ALA A 348 -20.41 1.27 -16.97
N HIS A 349 -20.09 1.72 -15.74
CA HIS A 349 -21.03 1.97 -14.66
C HIS A 349 -21.13 3.46 -14.31
N HIS A 350 -22.24 3.83 -13.67
CA HIS A 350 -22.53 5.22 -13.33
C HIS A 350 -22.02 5.62 -11.95
N LEU A 351 -21.85 4.64 -11.04
CA LEU A 351 -21.42 4.88 -9.67
C LEU A 351 -20.74 3.64 -9.09
N LEU A 352 -19.56 3.80 -8.54
CA LEU A 352 -18.95 2.78 -7.68
C LEU A 352 -19.48 2.97 -6.25
N VAL A 353 -19.94 1.89 -5.61
CA VAL A 353 -20.49 1.93 -4.25
C VAL A 353 -19.64 1.07 -3.31
N LEU A 354 -19.19 1.64 -2.18
CA LEU A 354 -18.38 0.97 -1.18
C LEU A 354 -18.83 1.37 0.24
N THR A 355 -19.74 0.58 0.82
CA THR A 355 -20.35 0.79 2.15
C THR A 355 -19.57 0.10 3.27
N SER A 356 -18.25 0.14 3.22
CA SER A 356 -17.36 -0.60 4.11
C SER A 356 -17.44 -0.12 5.55
N TYR A 357 -17.46 -1.06 6.51
CA TYR A 357 -17.34 -0.77 7.95
C TYR A 357 -15.93 -0.28 8.34
N ASN A 358 -14.93 -0.67 7.58
CA ASN A 358 -13.55 -0.23 7.77
C ASN A 358 -12.73 -0.50 6.51
N GLU A 359 -12.16 0.52 5.93
CA GLU A 359 -11.29 0.43 4.78
C GLU A 359 -10.13 1.42 4.92
N ASN A 360 -8.91 0.92 4.91
CA ASN A 360 -7.74 1.74 5.17
C ASN A 360 -7.48 2.82 4.10
N PHE A 361 -7.57 2.44 2.82
CA PHE A 361 -7.33 3.34 1.70
C PHE A 361 -8.37 3.17 0.58
N ALA A 362 -8.65 1.93 0.17
CA ALA A 362 -9.51 1.57 -0.96
C ALA A 362 -8.94 2.00 -2.33
N ASN A 363 -7.95 1.26 -2.84
CA ASN A 363 -7.39 1.51 -4.18
C ASN A 363 -8.47 1.64 -5.25
N VAL A 364 -9.57 0.88 -5.13
CA VAL A 364 -10.69 0.89 -6.08
C VAL A 364 -11.36 2.26 -6.21
N VAL A 365 -11.28 3.12 -5.20
CA VAL A 365 -11.77 4.51 -5.27
C VAL A 365 -10.93 5.31 -6.25
N VAL A 366 -9.60 5.22 -6.14
CA VAL A 366 -8.66 5.86 -7.09
C VAL A 366 -8.83 5.26 -8.50
N GLU A 367 -8.97 3.94 -8.60
CA GLU A 367 -9.20 3.23 -9.86
C GLU A 367 -10.50 3.69 -10.54
N SER A 368 -11.58 3.85 -9.78
CA SER A 368 -12.87 4.32 -10.28
C SER A 368 -12.81 5.76 -10.80
N LEU A 369 -12.25 6.65 -10.00
CA LEU A 369 -12.09 8.05 -10.35
C LEU A 369 -11.14 8.24 -11.54
N SER A 370 -10.13 7.38 -11.69
CA SER A 370 -9.17 7.44 -12.80
C SER A 370 -9.79 7.19 -14.17
N VAL A 371 -10.94 6.52 -14.23
CA VAL A 371 -11.74 6.29 -15.45
C VAL A 371 -12.99 7.16 -15.51
N GLY A 372 -13.14 8.11 -14.60
CA GLY A 372 -14.24 9.06 -14.57
C GLY A 372 -15.54 8.52 -13.96
N THR A 373 -15.53 7.37 -13.28
CA THR A 373 -16.70 6.84 -12.58
C THR A 373 -16.74 7.39 -11.15
N PRO A 374 -17.77 8.22 -10.80
CA PRO A 374 -17.94 8.74 -9.46
C PRO A 374 -18.09 7.65 -8.40
N VAL A 375 -17.90 8.02 -7.14
CA VAL A 375 -17.95 7.07 -6.03
C VAL A 375 -19.00 7.47 -4.98
N LEU A 376 -19.65 6.49 -4.37
CA LEU A 376 -20.38 6.61 -3.12
C LEU A 376 -19.69 5.71 -2.09
N ILE A 377 -19.08 6.31 -1.09
CA ILE A 377 -18.30 5.58 -0.08
C ILE A 377 -18.71 5.94 1.33
N SER A 378 -18.54 5.01 2.26
CA SER A 378 -18.80 5.31 3.67
C SER A 378 -17.71 6.22 4.26
N GLU A 379 -18.05 6.95 5.33
CA GLU A 379 -17.09 7.74 6.14
C GLU A 379 -15.94 6.90 6.70
N GLN A 380 -16.10 5.57 6.75
CA GLN A 380 -15.12 4.62 7.27
C GLN A 380 -14.07 4.20 6.22
N VAL A 381 -14.13 4.77 5.02
CA VAL A 381 -13.12 4.59 3.96
C VAL A 381 -12.06 5.67 4.09
N GLY A 382 -10.77 5.29 4.18
CA GLY A 382 -9.66 6.21 4.41
C GLY A 382 -9.48 7.32 3.36
N LEU A 383 -10.13 7.21 2.21
CA LEU A 383 -10.19 8.27 1.18
C LEU A 383 -11.46 9.13 1.26
N SER A 384 -12.29 8.99 2.31
CA SER A 384 -13.54 9.76 2.44
C SER A 384 -13.31 11.27 2.42
N ASP A 385 -12.33 11.76 3.19
CA ASP A 385 -11.97 13.18 3.23
C ASP A 385 -11.48 13.67 1.86
N TYR A 386 -10.60 12.90 1.20
CA TYR A 386 -10.12 13.22 -0.14
C TYR A 386 -11.26 13.35 -1.17
N VAL A 387 -12.19 12.39 -1.17
CA VAL A 387 -13.36 12.42 -2.07
C VAL A 387 -14.27 13.62 -1.79
N LYS A 388 -14.46 13.96 -0.52
CA LYS A 388 -15.24 15.09 -0.06
C LYS A 388 -14.59 16.42 -0.45
N ASP A 389 -13.31 16.59 -0.15
CA ASP A 389 -12.59 17.85 -0.35
C ASP A 389 -12.43 18.19 -1.85
N LYS A 390 -12.28 17.17 -2.69
CA LYS A 390 -12.16 17.32 -4.16
C LYS A 390 -13.51 17.25 -4.89
N ASP A 391 -14.61 17.05 -4.17
CA ASP A 391 -15.98 16.88 -4.70
C ASP A 391 -16.09 15.79 -5.78
N LEU A 392 -15.47 14.62 -5.53
CA LEU A 392 -15.35 13.52 -6.49
C LEU A 392 -16.40 12.41 -6.31
N GLY A 393 -17.39 12.62 -5.45
CA GLY A 393 -18.42 11.63 -5.16
C GLY A 393 -19.34 12.02 -4.02
N TRP A 394 -19.88 11.02 -3.35
CA TRP A 394 -20.77 11.14 -2.21
C TRP A 394 -20.23 10.36 -1.02
N ILE A 395 -20.36 10.93 0.17
CA ILE A 395 -20.00 10.29 1.43
C ILE A 395 -21.28 9.93 2.17
N THR A 396 -21.32 8.73 2.73
CA THR A 396 -22.49 8.24 3.49
C THR A 396 -22.08 7.69 4.85
N SER A 397 -22.97 7.81 5.83
CA SER A 397 -22.88 7.00 7.05
C SER A 397 -23.18 5.53 6.74
N LEU A 398 -23.07 4.66 7.74
CA LEU A 398 -23.45 3.25 7.63
C LEU A 398 -24.96 2.99 7.84
N GLU A 399 -25.74 4.05 8.01
CA GLU A 399 -27.19 3.95 8.15
C GLU A 399 -27.85 3.69 6.80
N THR A 400 -28.68 2.67 6.72
CA THR A 400 -29.35 2.21 5.48
C THR A 400 -30.11 3.33 4.78
N GLU A 401 -30.80 4.19 5.53
CA GLU A 401 -31.57 5.31 4.99
C GLU A 401 -30.66 6.41 4.38
N GLU A 402 -29.47 6.65 4.96
CA GLU A 402 -28.52 7.61 4.40
C GLU A 402 -27.85 7.04 3.13
N ILE A 403 -27.55 5.74 3.09
CA ILE A 403 -27.05 5.06 1.88
C ILE A 403 -28.10 5.20 0.76
N LYS A 404 -29.36 4.87 1.03
CA LYS A 404 -30.49 5.03 0.09
C LYS A 404 -30.60 6.45 -0.44
N LYS A 405 -30.65 7.43 0.44
CA LYS A 405 -30.76 8.86 0.11
C LYS A 405 -29.59 9.32 -0.80
N ASN A 406 -28.38 8.92 -0.49
CA ASN A 406 -27.21 9.26 -1.30
C ASN A 406 -27.22 8.56 -2.67
N ILE A 407 -27.73 7.32 -2.79
CA ILE A 407 -27.93 6.64 -4.08
C ILE A 407 -28.94 7.42 -4.96
N ILE A 408 -30.07 7.80 -4.39
CA ILE A 408 -31.10 8.58 -5.10
C ILE A 408 -30.53 9.95 -5.49
N PHE A 409 -29.81 10.61 -4.59
CA PHE A 409 -29.22 11.91 -4.86
C PHE A 409 -28.13 11.82 -5.97
N ALA A 410 -27.31 10.77 -5.94
CA ALA A 410 -26.35 10.50 -7.01
C ALA A 410 -27.03 10.25 -8.37
N TYR A 411 -28.16 9.53 -8.38
CA TYR A 411 -28.96 9.32 -9.58
C TYR A 411 -29.51 10.65 -10.14
N GLN A 412 -30.07 11.50 -9.30
CA GLN A 412 -30.64 12.79 -9.69
C GLN A 412 -29.60 13.83 -10.11
N SER A 413 -28.34 13.69 -9.64
CA SER A 413 -27.25 14.65 -9.86
C SER A 413 -26.46 14.35 -11.15
N LEU A 414 -27.14 14.35 -12.31
CA LEU A 414 -26.48 14.03 -13.60
C LEU A 414 -25.32 14.96 -13.91
N GLU A 415 -25.51 16.27 -13.75
CA GLU A 415 -24.46 17.27 -14.02
C GLU A 415 -23.22 17.05 -13.17
N LYS A 416 -23.42 16.76 -11.87
CA LYS A 416 -22.29 16.45 -10.97
C LYS A 416 -21.56 15.18 -11.42
N ARG A 417 -22.27 14.11 -11.81
CA ARG A 417 -21.64 12.90 -12.33
C ARG A 417 -20.82 13.18 -13.59
N GLN A 418 -21.34 14.01 -14.51
CA GLN A 418 -20.63 14.41 -15.72
C GLN A 418 -19.39 15.25 -15.42
N GLN A 419 -19.48 16.21 -14.48
CA GLN A 419 -18.34 17.02 -14.03
C GLN A 419 -17.25 16.13 -13.41
N ILE A 420 -17.63 15.18 -12.55
CA ILE A 420 -16.68 14.21 -11.99
C ILE A 420 -16.07 13.36 -13.09
N GLY A 421 -16.90 12.86 -14.03
CA GLY A 421 -16.45 12.05 -15.17
C GLY A 421 -15.37 12.72 -16.02
N ASN A 422 -15.48 14.04 -16.20
CA ASN A 422 -14.52 14.82 -16.97
C ASN A 422 -13.27 15.22 -16.17
N ASN A 423 -13.42 15.57 -14.89
CA ASN A 423 -12.35 16.17 -14.09
C ASN A 423 -11.56 15.15 -13.25
N ALA A 424 -12.23 14.13 -12.71
CA ALA A 424 -11.59 13.17 -11.81
C ALA A 424 -10.37 12.46 -12.43
N PRO A 425 -10.38 12.03 -13.71
CA PRO A 425 -9.21 11.39 -14.28
C PRO A 425 -7.96 12.27 -14.29
N LEU A 426 -8.11 13.59 -14.48
CA LEU A 426 -7.00 14.53 -14.46
C LEU A 426 -6.48 14.75 -13.03
N ILE A 427 -7.40 14.96 -12.09
CA ILE A 427 -7.07 15.13 -10.65
C ILE A 427 -6.32 13.90 -10.14
N ILE A 428 -6.84 12.69 -10.44
CA ILE A 428 -6.21 11.44 -10.00
C ILE A 428 -4.82 11.27 -10.61
N ARG A 429 -4.63 11.57 -11.89
CA ARG A 429 -3.32 11.49 -12.55
C ARG A 429 -2.31 12.48 -11.96
N GLN A 430 -2.76 13.63 -11.49
CA GLN A 430 -1.93 14.61 -10.82
C GLN A 430 -1.57 14.17 -9.40
N ASP A 431 -2.58 13.83 -8.59
CA ASP A 431 -2.41 13.58 -7.15
C ASP A 431 -1.78 12.20 -6.85
N PHE A 432 -2.01 11.20 -7.73
CA PHE A 432 -1.47 9.84 -7.62
C PHE A 432 -0.42 9.53 -8.71
N ASN A 433 0.31 10.55 -9.14
CA ASN A 433 1.42 10.40 -10.06
C ASN A 433 2.56 9.58 -9.44
N ASP A 434 3.08 8.61 -10.20
CA ASP A 434 4.16 7.72 -9.74
C ASP A 434 5.40 8.49 -9.28
N ASP A 435 5.81 9.54 -10.02
CA ASP A 435 7.03 10.31 -9.75
C ASP A 435 6.88 11.17 -8.49
N VAL A 436 5.68 11.78 -8.30
CA VAL A 436 5.34 12.55 -7.09
C VAL A 436 5.36 11.66 -5.85
N LEU A 437 4.71 10.49 -5.93
CA LEU A 437 4.68 9.56 -4.80
C LEU A 437 6.05 8.93 -4.53
N ALA A 438 6.81 8.57 -5.58
CA ALA A 438 8.18 8.07 -5.43
C ALA A 438 9.07 9.07 -4.68
N ARG A 439 8.98 10.37 -5.03
CA ARG A 439 9.70 11.45 -4.34
C ARG A 439 9.34 11.50 -2.86
N GLN A 440 8.06 11.44 -2.51
CA GLN A 440 7.61 11.44 -1.11
C GLN A 440 8.15 10.24 -0.31
N TYR A 441 8.18 9.04 -0.93
CA TYR A 441 8.75 7.85 -0.29
C TYR A 441 10.26 7.99 -0.12
N LEU A 442 11.01 8.43 -1.15
CA LEU A 442 12.45 8.61 -1.09
C LEU A 442 12.86 9.67 -0.06
N GLU A 443 12.16 10.81 -0.02
CA GLU A 443 12.33 11.81 1.03
C GLU A 443 12.11 11.21 2.43
N PHE A 444 11.06 10.39 2.59
CA PHE A 444 10.78 9.77 3.87
C PHE A 444 11.91 8.82 4.28
N TYR A 445 12.41 7.99 3.38
CA TYR A 445 13.54 7.08 3.66
C TYR A 445 14.83 7.83 3.99
N LYS A 446 15.07 9.00 3.43
CA LYS A 446 16.26 9.81 3.72
C LYS A 446 16.21 10.52 5.08
N THR A 447 15.00 10.77 5.59
CA THR A 447 14.81 11.48 6.88
C THR A 447 14.91 10.58 8.10
N ILE A 448 15.11 9.27 7.96
CA ILE A 448 15.06 8.29 9.04
C ILE A 448 16.40 7.72 9.46
#